data_79dea9b81e756f58556d21b1bbc356b2
#
_entry.id   79dea9b81e756f58556d21b1bbc356b2
#
_cell.length_a   1.000
_cell.length_b   1.000
_cell.length_c   1.000
_cell.angle_alpha   90.00
_cell.angle_beta   90.00
_cell.angle_gamma   90.00
#
_symmetry.space_group_name_H-M   'P 1'
#
loop_
_entity.id
_entity.type
_entity.pdbx_description
1 polymer ?
#
loop_
_entity_poly.entity_id
_entity_poly.type
_entity_poly.pdbx_seq_one_letter_code
_entity_poly.pdbx_strand_id
1 'polypeptide(L)'
;STAQLRAIDSADIAAIDTSDLGALNSAQIRALSTAQIDALTTTQLTSLGSADLQALTSAQLRVLSTDDLNSLTTEQFAAFTTSQVNSLTTGQVQNLESADLQALSTAQVRALTTEQIVAFDSADIGALTSGQFAALSTAQLRAIDSADIAAIDTADLGALGSAQWRAFTTAQIDALTTSQLTSLGSADLQALTSAQLRVLSTDDLNSLTTEQFAAFTTAQIASLTTTQAQNLESADIQALSTAQARALTTEQVAAFDSADIAALTSGQFAALTTAQLRAIDSADIAAIDTADLGALGSTQWRAFTTAQIDALTTT
;
A
#
# COMPACT_ATOMS: atom_id res chain seq x y z
N SER A 1 27.21 41.89 13.83
CA SER A 1 27.87 40.99 12.87
C SER A 1 27.67 39.53 13.27
N THR A 2 27.89 38.61 12.36
CA THR A 2 27.80 37.15 12.62
C THR A 2 28.80 36.68 13.69
N ALA A 3 29.98 37.34 13.78
CA ALA A 3 30.96 37.03 14.80
C ALA A 3 30.49 37.47 16.22
N GLN A 4 29.81 38.63 16.31
CA GLN A 4 29.24 39.08 17.58
C GLN A 4 28.06 38.18 18.03
N LEU A 5 27.22 37.75 17.12
CA LEU A 5 26.12 36.81 17.43
C LEU A 5 26.66 35.49 18.00
N ARG A 6 27.71 34.93 17.39
CA ARG A 6 28.36 33.71 17.90
C ARG A 6 29.02 33.88 19.27
N ALA A 7 29.34 35.12 19.67
CA ALA A 7 29.95 35.40 20.96
C ALA A 7 28.93 35.55 22.11
N ILE A 8 27.64 35.59 21.80
CA ILE A 8 26.57 35.57 22.82
C ILE A 8 26.57 34.18 23.47
N ASP A 9 26.56 34.14 24.79
CA ASP A 9 26.38 32.84 25.50
C ASP A 9 25.04 32.24 25.17
N SER A 10 25.00 30.93 24.97
CA SER A 10 23.74 30.20 24.69
C SER A 10 22.72 30.39 25.83
N ALA A 11 23.17 30.55 27.07
CA ALA A 11 22.28 30.81 28.21
C ALA A 11 21.57 32.19 28.11
N ASP A 12 22.15 33.15 27.37
CA ASP A 12 21.57 34.49 27.20
C ASP A 12 20.62 34.56 25.98
N ILE A 13 20.58 33.54 25.13
CA ILE A 13 19.75 33.53 23.92
C ILE A 13 18.26 33.62 24.27
N ALA A 14 17.81 32.94 25.31
CA ALA A 14 16.42 33.00 25.77
C ALA A 14 15.97 34.40 26.25
N ALA A 15 16.92 35.29 26.56
CA ALA A 15 16.64 36.66 26.97
C ALA A 15 16.49 37.65 25.78
N ILE A 16 16.80 37.22 24.56
CA ILE A 16 16.63 38.05 23.36
C ILE A 16 15.14 38.25 23.07
N ASP A 17 14.74 39.52 22.89
CA ASP A 17 13.35 39.80 22.49
C ASP A 17 13.00 39.18 21.10
N THR A 18 11.79 38.74 20.94
CA THR A 18 11.31 38.15 19.68
C THR A 18 11.39 39.11 18.49
N SER A 19 11.22 40.43 18.74
CA SER A 19 11.37 41.46 17.72
C SER A 19 12.82 41.60 17.26
N ASP A 20 13.80 41.47 18.18
CA ASP A 20 15.22 41.54 17.87
C ASP A 20 15.69 40.26 17.15
N LEU A 21 15.14 39.12 17.52
CA LEU A 21 15.40 37.87 16.85
C LEU A 21 14.87 37.89 15.40
N GLY A 22 13.61 38.36 15.20
CA GLY A 22 12.99 38.52 13.88
C GLY A 22 13.65 39.59 12.99
N ALA A 23 14.49 40.48 13.58
CA ALA A 23 15.29 41.44 12.81
C ALA A 23 16.60 40.87 12.25
N LEU A 24 16.96 39.63 12.62
CA LEU A 24 18.12 38.93 12.07
C LEU A 24 17.87 38.57 10.62
N ASN A 25 18.87 38.67 9.78
CA ASN A 25 18.78 38.16 8.42
C ASN A 25 19.25 36.71 8.35
N SER A 26 18.93 36.03 7.24
CA SER A 26 19.24 34.61 7.01
C SER A 26 20.70 34.22 7.21
N ALA A 27 21.67 35.16 6.94
CA ALA A 27 23.10 34.91 7.20
C ALA A 27 23.40 34.92 8.69
N GLN A 28 22.69 35.73 9.45
CA GLN A 28 22.83 35.84 10.91
C GLN A 28 22.19 34.63 11.60
N ILE A 29 21.02 34.20 11.15
CA ILE A 29 20.37 32.95 11.63
C ILE A 29 21.29 31.75 11.40
N ARG A 30 21.86 31.61 10.20
CA ARG A 30 22.85 30.55 9.89
C ARG A 30 24.13 30.64 10.72
N ALA A 31 24.46 31.78 11.22
CA ALA A 31 25.68 31.98 12.00
C ALA A 31 25.52 31.56 13.47
N LEU A 32 24.30 31.42 13.98
CA LEU A 32 24.07 30.91 15.33
C LEU A 32 24.63 29.49 15.46
N SER A 33 25.22 29.19 16.59
CA SER A 33 25.68 27.84 16.91
C SER A 33 24.49 26.93 17.19
N THR A 34 24.71 25.62 17.13
CA THR A 34 23.67 24.64 17.50
C THR A 34 23.23 24.79 18.95
N ALA A 35 24.15 25.11 19.87
CA ALA A 35 23.82 25.39 21.28
C ALA A 35 22.96 26.65 21.46
N GLN A 36 23.15 27.66 20.60
CA GLN A 36 22.31 28.85 20.60
C GLN A 36 20.92 28.59 20.04
N ILE A 37 20.80 27.73 19.02
CA ILE A 37 19.50 27.31 18.46
C ILE A 37 18.74 26.44 19.47
N ASP A 38 19.40 25.52 20.14
CA ASP A 38 18.85 24.67 21.20
C ASP A 38 18.34 25.46 22.42
N ALA A 39 18.95 26.64 22.67
CA ALA A 39 18.55 27.53 23.75
C ALA A 39 17.40 28.49 23.41
N LEU A 40 16.87 28.46 22.17
CA LEU A 40 15.71 29.26 21.81
C LEU A 40 14.46 28.71 22.54
N THR A 41 13.64 29.64 23.03
CA THR A 41 12.34 29.28 23.59
C THR A 41 11.32 29.00 22.50
N THR A 42 10.28 28.26 22.81
CA THR A 42 9.15 27.98 21.88
C THR A 42 8.52 29.30 21.39
N THR A 43 8.40 30.33 22.25
CA THR A 43 7.91 31.66 21.86
C THR A 43 8.81 32.31 20.82
N GLN A 44 10.13 32.18 20.97
CA GLN A 44 11.10 32.71 20.00
C GLN A 44 11.03 31.94 18.68
N LEU A 45 10.92 30.60 18.72
CA LEU A 45 10.81 29.78 17.53
C LEU A 45 9.53 30.09 16.75
N THR A 46 8.38 30.24 17.42
CA THR A 46 7.12 30.62 16.77
C THR A 46 7.09 32.03 16.21
N SER A 47 7.99 32.92 16.69
CA SER A 47 8.15 34.28 16.14
C SER A 47 9.00 34.36 14.88
N LEU A 48 9.73 33.28 14.53
CA LEU A 48 10.57 33.26 13.32
C LEU A 48 9.70 33.22 12.05
N GLY A 49 10.08 34.04 11.08
CA GLY A 49 9.44 34.00 9.76
C GLY A 49 9.88 32.79 8.95
N SER A 50 9.11 32.48 7.89
CA SER A 50 9.42 31.36 6.98
C SER A 50 10.84 31.46 6.39
N ALA A 51 11.31 32.67 6.09
CA ALA A 51 12.67 32.88 5.57
C ALA A 51 13.76 32.53 6.58
N ASP A 52 13.50 32.78 7.87
CA ASP A 52 14.42 32.47 8.97
C ASP A 52 14.48 30.95 9.20
N LEU A 53 13.34 30.30 9.21
CA LEU A 53 13.26 28.84 9.30
C LEU A 53 13.97 28.16 8.12
N GLN A 54 13.78 28.67 6.90
CA GLN A 54 14.50 28.18 5.71
C GLN A 54 16.01 28.46 5.78
N ALA A 55 16.43 29.43 6.55
CA ALA A 55 17.85 29.74 6.75
C ALA A 55 18.54 28.77 7.70
N LEU A 56 17.79 28.03 8.55
CA LEU A 56 18.38 27.07 9.47
C LEU A 56 19.08 25.94 8.68
N THR A 57 20.27 25.62 9.14
CA THR A 57 21.03 24.47 8.60
C THR A 57 20.47 23.15 9.14
N SER A 58 20.76 22.05 8.46
CA SER A 58 20.40 20.71 8.93
C SER A 58 20.94 20.42 10.34
N ALA A 59 22.14 20.91 10.68
CA ALA A 59 22.72 20.73 12.00
C ALA A 59 21.94 21.50 13.09
N GLN A 60 21.45 22.69 12.75
CA GLN A 60 20.62 23.50 13.65
C GLN A 60 19.21 22.93 13.84
N LEU A 61 18.62 22.38 12.79
CA LEU A 61 17.32 21.71 12.90
C LEU A 61 17.37 20.45 13.77
N ARG A 62 18.46 19.69 13.67
CA ARG A 62 18.62 18.42 14.40
C ARG A 62 18.78 18.58 15.91
N VAL A 63 19.10 19.75 16.41
CA VAL A 63 19.20 20.00 17.85
C VAL A 63 17.89 20.49 18.46
N LEU A 64 16.92 20.92 17.65
CA LEU A 64 15.59 21.24 18.15
C LEU A 64 14.95 19.99 18.75
N SER A 65 14.38 20.14 19.94
CA SER A 65 13.58 19.07 20.56
C SER A 65 12.29 18.80 19.78
N THR A 66 11.63 17.71 20.07
CA THR A 66 10.29 17.43 19.52
C THR A 66 9.27 18.47 19.97
N ASP A 67 9.37 18.94 21.23
CA ASP A 67 8.50 20.00 21.75
C ASP A 67 8.71 21.32 20.99
N ASP A 68 9.96 21.65 20.63
CA ASP A 68 10.27 22.82 19.83
C ASP A 68 9.67 22.74 18.42
N LEU A 69 9.80 21.60 17.78
CA LEU A 69 9.21 21.37 16.46
C LEU A 69 7.69 21.43 16.51
N ASN A 70 7.05 20.77 17.46
CA ASN A 70 5.60 20.75 17.63
C ASN A 70 5.03 22.10 18.11
N SER A 71 5.89 23.03 18.61
CA SER A 71 5.47 24.39 18.90
C SER A 71 5.33 25.27 17.66
N LEU A 72 5.95 24.87 16.52
CA LEU A 72 5.86 25.61 15.27
C LEU A 72 4.42 25.58 14.73
N THR A 73 4.03 26.64 14.05
CA THR A 73 2.74 26.61 13.34
C THR A 73 2.82 25.74 12.09
N THR A 74 1.68 25.21 11.64
CA THR A 74 1.61 24.43 10.38
C THR A 74 2.13 25.21 9.17
N GLU A 75 1.98 26.55 9.14
CA GLU A 75 2.56 27.43 8.11
C GLU A 75 4.09 27.44 8.17
N GLN A 76 4.66 27.48 9.38
CA GLN A 76 6.11 27.41 9.60
C GLN A 76 6.65 26.05 9.20
N PHE A 77 5.93 24.97 9.51
CA PHE A 77 6.30 23.61 9.15
C PHE A 77 6.27 23.42 7.62
N ALA A 78 5.22 23.91 6.96
CA ALA A 78 5.11 23.92 5.50
C ALA A 78 6.22 24.72 4.80
N ALA A 79 6.82 25.69 5.50
CA ALA A 79 7.89 26.51 4.95
C ALA A 79 9.25 25.79 4.86
N PHE A 80 9.47 24.69 5.57
CA PHE A 80 10.73 23.95 5.47
C PHE A 80 11.05 23.53 4.05
N THR A 81 12.32 23.57 3.70
CA THR A 81 12.78 23.01 2.43
C THR A 81 12.79 21.50 2.46
N THR A 82 12.73 20.86 1.28
CA THR A 82 12.85 19.39 1.16
C THR A 82 14.15 18.87 1.79
N SER A 83 15.26 19.61 1.69
CA SER A 83 16.53 19.25 2.32
C SER A 83 16.46 19.29 3.85
N GLN A 84 15.70 20.25 4.40
CA GLN A 84 15.51 20.37 5.84
C GLN A 84 14.66 19.22 6.38
N VAL A 85 13.53 18.89 5.71
CA VAL A 85 12.68 17.75 6.07
C VAL A 85 13.47 16.42 5.99
N ASN A 86 14.24 16.23 4.93
CA ASN A 86 15.13 15.07 4.80
C ASN A 86 16.18 14.98 5.92
N SER A 87 16.58 16.11 6.51
CA SER A 87 17.61 16.14 7.55
C SER A 87 17.10 15.92 8.97
N LEU A 88 15.79 15.94 9.21
CA LEU A 88 15.22 15.65 10.52
C LEU A 88 15.63 14.24 10.98
N THR A 89 15.83 14.10 12.28
CA THR A 89 16.12 12.78 12.86
C THR A 89 14.86 11.92 12.87
N THR A 90 15.03 10.60 12.92
CA THR A 90 13.90 9.67 13.06
C THR A 90 13.07 9.95 14.31
N GLY A 91 13.73 10.29 15.44
CA GLY A 91 13.02 10.66 16.67
C GLY A 91 12.22 11.96 16.54
N GLN A 92 12.71 12.95 15.77
CA GLN A 92 11.95 14.17 15.47
C GLN A 92 10.73 13.85 14.62
N VAL A 93 10.90 13.05 13.57
CA VAL A 93 9.83 12.69 12.62
C VAL A 93 8.75 11.86 13.29
N GLN A 94 9.13 10.88 14.12
CA GLN A 94 8.22 10.00 14.85
C GLN A 94 7.30 10.74 15.84
N ASN A 95 7.72 11.91 16.32
CA ASN A 95 6.98 12.66 17.31
C ASN A 95 6.35 13.94 16.73
N LEU A 96 6.22 14.05 15.41
CA LEU A 96 5.48 15.14 14.78
C LEU A 96 3.98 14.99 15.03
N GLU A 97 3.31 16.09 15.23
CA GLU A 97 1.86 16.09 15.28
C GLU A 97 1.25 15.80 13.89
N SER A 98 0.11 15.13 13.86
CA SER A 98 -0.60 14.83 12.60
C SER A 98 -0.87 16.08 11.75
N ALA A 99 -1.12 17.23 12.40
CA ALA A 99 -1.33 18.51 11.71
C ALA A 99 -0.06 18.96 10.95
N ASP A 100 1.12 18.72 11.51
CA ASP A 100 2.39 19.09 10.90
C ASP A 100 2.75 18.16 9.74
N LEU A 101 2.47 16.86 9.90
CA LEU A 101 2.58 15.91 8.80
C LEU A 101 1.68 16.30 7.62
N GLN A 102 0.43 16.68 7.89
CA GLN A 102 -0.52 17.13 6.87
C GLN A 102 -0.12 18.46 6.22
N ALA A 103 0.60 19.33 6.95
CA ALA A 103 1.08 20.59 6.42
C ALA A 103 2.24 20.44 5.42
N LEU A 104 2.93 19.29 5.43
CA LEU A 104 4.00 19.02 4.46
C LEU A 104 3.44 18.94 3.04
N SER A 105 4.10 19.59 2.10
CA SER A 105 3.81 19.41 0.69
C SER A 105 4.18 17.99 0.21
N THR A 106 3.60 17.55 -0.90
CA THR A 106 3.95 16.27 -1.53
C THR A 106 5.44 16.16 -1.88
N ALA A 107 6.10 17.27 -2.19
CA ALA A 107 7.54 17.30 -2.45
C ALA A 107 8.35 17.06 -1.17
N GLN A 108 7.90 17.59 -0.04
CA GLN A 108 8.54 17.37 1.27
C GLN A 108 8.34 15.94 1.77
N VAL A 109 7.12 15.38 1.64
CA VAL A 109 6.84 13.98 1.97
C VAL A 109 7.71 13.04 1.12
N ARG A 110 7.83 13.33 -0.18
CA ARG A 110 8.71 12.56 -1.07
C ARG A 110 10.20 12.66 -0.71
N ALA A 111 10.60 13.73 -0.03
CA ALA A 111 11.98 13.94 0.41
C ALA A 111 12.31 13.19 1.71
N LEU A 112 11.34 12.69 2.46
CA LEU A 112 11.58 11.85 3.63
C LEU A 112 12.41 10.62 3.24
N THR A 113 13.35 10.26 4.09
CA THR A 113 14.15 9.03 3.90
C THR A 113 13.33 7.79 4.24
N THR A 114 13.77 6.63 3.80
CA THR A 114 13.16 5.35 4.17
C THR A 114 13.25 5.09 5.68
N GLU A 115 14.34 5.52 6.33
CA GLU A 115 14.50 5.41 7.78
C GLU A 115 13.50 6.29 8.54
N GLN A 116 13.17 7.47 7.99
CA GLN A 116 12.13 8.34 8.55
C GLN A 116 10.74 7.73 8.38
N ILE A 117 10.46 7.09 7.25
CA ILE A 117 9.18 6.35 7.03
C ILE A 117 9.07 5.13 7.96
N VAL A 118 10.16 4.39 8.19
CA VAL A 118 10.17 3.28 9.17
C VAL A 118 9.87 3.76 10.59
N ALA A 119 10.13 5.02 10.90
CA ALA A 119 9.86 5.60 12.21
C ALA A 119 8.39 6.04 12.41
N PHE A 120 7.59 6.11 11.34
CA PHE A 120 6.15 6.38 11.43
C PHE A 120 5.43 5.22 12.12
N ASP A 121 4.44 5.55 12.91
CA ASP A 121 3.49 4.59 13.46
C ASP A 121 2.15 4.63 12.69
N SER A 122 1.19 3.82 13.14
CA SER A 122 -0.15 3.75 12.52
C SER A 122 -0.89 5.10 12.51
N ALA A 123 -0.65 5.97 13.51
CA ALA A 123 -1.28 7.28 13.56
C ALA A 123 -0.67 8.23 12.52
N ASP A 124 0.65 8.17 12.34
CA ASP A 124 1.38 8.95 11.33
C ASP A 124 0.97 8.54 9.91
N ILE A 125 0.92 7.23 9.66
CA ILE A 125 0.48 6.68 8.37
C ILE A 125 -0.96 7.09 8.06
N GLY A 126 -1.86 6.97 9.03
CA GLY A 126 -3.26 7.39 8.87
C GLY A 126 -3.47 8.91 8.80
N ALA A 127 -2.47 9.71 9.23
CA ALA A 127 -2.54 11.17 9.14
C ALA A 127 -2.17 11.71 7.75
N LEU A 128 -1.48 10.94 6.92
CA LEU A 128 -1.12 11.39 5.57
C LEU A 128 -2.37 11.62 4.73
N THR A 129 -2.40 12.70 3.99
CA THR A 129 -3.47 12.94 3.01
C THR A 129 -3.27 12.07 1.77
N SER A 130 -4.35 11.80 1.01
CA SER A 130 -4.28 10.99 -0.22
C SER A 130 -3.26 11.53 -1.24
N GLY A 131 -3.11 12.85 -1.34
CA GLY A 131 -2.09 13.47 -2.18
C GLY A 131 -0.65 13.20 -1.71
N GLN A 132 -0.44 13.22 -0.39
CA GLN A 132 0.86 12.90 0.22
C GLN A 132 1.17 11.41 0.09
N PHE A 133 0.18 10.55 0.34
CA PHE A 133 0.34 9.10 0.20
C PHE A 133 0.65 8.70 -1.24
N ALA A 134 -0.07 9.25 -2.22
CA ALA A 134 0.21 9.04 -3.64
C ALA A 134 1.58 9.57 -4.09
N ALA A 135 2.15 10.54 -3.37
CA ALA A 135 3.47 11.08 -3.68
C ALA A 135 4.62 10.21 -3.16
N LEU A 136 4.36 9.25 -2.26
CA LEU A 136 5.39 8.35 -1.76
C LEU A 136 6.04 7.56 -2.89
N SER A 137 7.36 7.47 -2.84
CA SER A 137 8.11 6.61 -3.75
C SER A 137 7.88 5.14 -3.43
N THR A 138 8.13 4.26 -4.39
CA THR A 138 8.06 2.81 -4.18
C THR A 138 8.97 2.31 -3.06
N ALA A 139 10.11 2.98 -2.81
CA ALA A 139 11.00 2.65 -1.71
C ALA A 139 10.39 3.05 -0.35
N GLN A 140 9.75 4.22 -0.28
CA GLN A 140 9.07 4.67 0.93
C GLN A 140 7.86 3.80 1.26
N LEU A 141 7.03 3.43 0.28
CA LEU A 141 5.91 2.50 0.47
C LEU A 141 6.37 1.15 1.05
N ARG A 142 7.48 0.62 0.53
CA ARG A 142 8.09 -0.61 1.06
C ARG A 142 8.61 -0.49 2.48
N ALA A 143 8.93 0.72 2.91
CA ALA A 143 9.48 0.98 4.23
C ALA A 143 8.39 1.09 5.31
N ILE A 144 7.12 1.24 4.95
CA ILE A 144 6.00 1.22 5.90
C ILE A 144 5.96 -0.16 6.56
N ASP A 145 5.86 -0.21 7.89
CA ASP A 145 5.69 -1.49 8.60
C ASP A 145 4.37 -2.15 8.20
N SER A 146 4.38 -3.46 8.03
CA SER A 146 3.16 -4.20 7.71
C SER A 146 2.08 -4.09 8.79
N ALA A 147 2.46 -3.86 10.04
CA ALA A 147 1.51 -3.62 11.14
C ALA A 147 0.70 -2.33 10.97
N ASP A 148 1.21 -1.36 10.21
CA ASP A 148 0.58 -0.06 10.02
C ASP A 148 -0.30 0.01 8.75
N ILE A 149 -0.28 -1.03 7.92
CA ILE A 149 -1.04 -1.07 6.66
C ILE A 149 -2.55 -0.91 6.90
N ALA A 150 -3.07 -1.47 7.98
CA ALA A 150 -4.49 -1.37 8.31
C ALA A 150 -4.94 0.07 8.64
N ALA A 151 -4.01 0.97 8.97
CA ALA A 151 -4.29 2.38 9.24
C ALA A 151 -4.40 3.25 7.97
N ILE A 152 -4.01 2.73 6.80
CA ILE A 152 -4.12 3.46 5.52
C ILE A 152 -5.59 3.60 5.15
N ASP A 153 -6.02 4.83 4.87
CA ASP A 153 -7.40 5.07 4.43
C ASP A 153 -7.65 4.47 3.03
N THR A 154 -8.86 3.99 2.78
CA THR A 154 -9.24 3.42 1.47
C THR A 154 -9.09 4.43 0.32
N ALA A 155 -9.32 5.72 0.59
CA ALA A 155 -9.10 6.78 -0.38
C ALA A 155 -7.61 6.93 -0.76
N ASP A 156 -6.70 6.68 0.19
CA ASP A 156 -5.25 6.76 -0.01
C ASP A 156 -4.76 5.59 -0.86
N LEU A 157 -5.28 4.40 -0.59
CA LEU A 157 -5.02 3.21 -1.41
C LEU A 157 -5.50 3.41 -2.86
N GLY A 158 -6.70 3.97 -3.04
CA GLY A 158 -7.26 4.28 -4.36
C GLY A 158 -6.51 5.37 -5.14
N ALA A 159 -5.67 6.17 -4.46
CA ALA A 159 -4.83 7.18 -5.11
C ALA A 159 -3.50 6.61 -5.65
N LEU A 160 -3.17 5.35 -5.35
CA LEU A 160 -1.92 4.73 -5.77
C LEU A 160 -1.95 4.29 -7.24
N GLY A 161 -0.81 4.42 -7.89
CA GLY A 161 -0.64 3.87 -9.24
C GLY A 161 -0.15 2.42 -9.24
N SER A 162 -0.27 1.76 -10.41
CA SER A 162 0.11 0.35 -10.58
C SER A 162 1.56 0.03 -10.18
N ALA A 163 2.50 0.98 -10.35
CA ALA A 163 3.89 0.79 -9.93
C ALA A 163 4.03 0.74 -8.40
N GLN A 164 3.21 1.51 -7.71
CA GLN A 164 3.17 1.57 -6.26
C GLN A 164 2.53 0.29 -5.67
N TRP A 165 1.44 -0.19 -6.26
CA TRP A 165 0.83 -1.46 -5.90
C TRP A 165 1.80 -2.63 -6.02
N ARG A 166 2.59 -2.68 -7.11
CA ARG A 166 3.64 -3.70 -7.29
C ARG A 166 4.79 -3.57 -6.29
N ALA A 167 4.96 -2.40 -5.70
CA ALA A 167 6.03 -2.16 -4.74
C ALA A 167 5.74 -2.71 -3.35
N PHE A 168 4.49 -2.85 -2.95
CA PHE A 168 4.14 -3.45 -1.66
C PHE A 168 4.78 -4.84 -1.52
N THR A 169 5.27 -5.13 -0.33
CA THR A 169 5.74 -6.48 0.02
C THR A 169 4.56 -7.43 0.19
N THR A 170 4.81 -8.73 0.12
CA THR A 170 3.77 -9.73 0.40
C THR A 170 3.21 -9.61 1.82
N ALA A 171 4.04 -9.26 2.82
CA ALA A 171 3.58 -9.03 4.18
C ALA A 171 2.65 -7.81 4.30
N GLN A 172 2.91 -6.75 3.52
CA GLN A 172 2.03 -5.58 3.48
C GLN A 172 0.70 -5.88 2.79
N ILE A 173 0.70 -6.70 1.74
CA ILE A 173 -0.55 -7.14 1.07
C ILE A 173 -1.36 -8.07 1.97
N ASP A 174 -0.72 -8.98 2.69
CA ASP A 174 -1.35 -9.88 3.67
C ASP A 174 -1.97 -9.12 4.85
N ALA A 175 -1.44 -7.93 5.17
CA ALA A 175 -1.94 -7.07 6.23
C ALA A 175 -3.11 -6.15 5.82
N LEU A 176 -3.52 -6.17 4.55
CA LEU A 176 -4.69 -5.40 4.11
C LEU A 176 -5.96 -5.94 4.77
N THR A 177 -6.80 -5.04 5.24
CA THR A 177 -8.12 -5.41 5.76
C THR A 177 -9.11 -5.74 4.64
N THR A 178 -10.13 -6.51 4.93
CA THR A 178 -11.24 -6.79 4.01
C THR A 178 -11.85 -5.50 3.43
N SER A 179 -12.04 -4.46 4.25
CA SER A 179 -12.57 -3.18 3.79
C SER A 179 -11.64 -2.48 2.79
N GLN A 180 -10.33 -2.60 3.00
CA GLN A 180 -9.33 -2.07 2.06
C GLN A 180 -9.34 -2.87 0.76
N LEU A 181 -9.37 -4.20 0.80
CA LEU A 181 -9.42 -5.07 -0.38
C LEU A 181 -10.68 -4.82 -1.22
N THR A 182 -11.84 -4.72 -0.60
CA THR A 182 -13.11 -4.45 -1.30
C THR A 182 -13.21 -3.04 -1.88
N SER A 183 -12.39 -2.10 -1.41
CA SER A 183 -12.31 -0.74 -1.97
C SER A 183 -11.45 -0.63 -3.22
N LEU A 184 -10.64 -1.66 -3.54
CA LEU A 184 -9.71 -1.61 -4.67
C LEU A 184 -10.45 -1.62 -6.01
N GLY A 185 -10.01 -0.75 -6.92
CA GLY A 185 -10.49 -0.77 -8.29
C GLY A 185 -9.89 -1.94 -9.11
N SER A 186 -10.53 -2.25 -10.25
CA SER A 186 -10.04 -3.29 -11.16
C SER A 186 -8.58 -3.06 -11.59
N ALA A 187 -8.16 -1.82 -11.79
CA ALA A 187 -6.79 -1.49 -12.17
C ALA A 187 -5.77 -1.79 -11.07
N ASP A 188 -6.16 -1.62 -9.81
CA ASP A 188 -5.33 -1.89 -8.63
C ASP A 188 -5.14 -3.39 -8.45
N LEU A 189 -6.24 -4.16 -8.54
CA LEU A 189 -6.21 -5.61 -8.50
C LEU A 189 -5.35 -6.20 -9.63
N GLN A 190 -5.49 -5.67 -10.85
CA GLN A 190 -4.64 -6.09 -12.00
C GLN A 190 -3.18 -5.71 -11.82
N ALA A 191 -2.88 -4.71 -11.01
CA ALA A 191 -1.50 -4.32 -10.72
C ALA A 191 -0.79 -5.29 -9.76
N LEU A 192 -1.53 -6.04 -8.94
CA LEU A 192 -0.95 -7.00 -8.01
C LEU A 192 -0.17 -8.09 -8.76
N THR A 193 0.99 -8.42 -8.23
CA THR A 193 1.81 -9.53 -8.76
C THR A 193 1.25 -10.87 -8.31
N SER A 194 1.60 -11.93 -9.02
CA SER A 194 1.25 -13.31 -8.62
C SER A 194 1.71 -13.65 -7.20
N ALA A 195 2.87 -13.15 -6.76
CA ALA A 195 3.37 -13.38 -5.42
C ALA A 195 2.49 -12.69 -4.36
N GLN A 196 2.00 -11.49 -4.65
CA GLN A 196 1.10 -10.73 -3.79
C GLN A 196 -0.30 -11.36 -3.70
N LEU A 197 -0.83 -11.90 -4.81
CA LEU A 197 -2.11 -12.61 -4.79
C LEU A 197 -2.05 -13.91 -3.98
N ARG A 198 -0.94 -14.61 -4.01
CA ARG A 198 -0.77 -15.91 -3.33
C ARG A 198 -0.73 -15.82 -1.81
N VAL A 199 -0.50 -14.64 -1.24
CA VAL A 199 -0.52 -14.45 0.22
C VAL A 199 -1.89 -14.05 0.76
N LEU A 200 -2.81 -13.61 -0.10
CA LEU A 200 -4.19 -13.38 0.31
C LEU A 200 -4.81 -14.68 0.82
N SER A 201 -5.50 -14.61 1.94
CA SER A 201 -6.25 -15.74 2.47
C SER A 201 -7.44 -16.09 1.57
N THR A 202 -8.04 -17.24 1.76
CA THR A 202 -9.28 -17.59 1.09
C THR A 202 -10.43 -16.66 1.46
N ASP A 203 -10.47 -16.22 2.72
CA ASP A 203 -11.46 -15.26 3.20
C ASP A 203 -11.28 -13.89 2.54
N ASP A 204 -10.04 -13.44 2.31
CA ASP A 204 -9.76 -12.20 1.59
C ASP A 204 -10.24 -12.26 0.14
N LEU A 205 -9.96 -13.37 -0.55
CA LEU A 205 -10.40 -13.56 -1.93
C LEU A 205 -11.93 -13.62 -2.03
N ASN A 206 -12.57 -14.33 -1.12
CA ASN A 206 -14.04 -14.47 -1.09
C ASN A 206 -14.75 -13.19 -0.60
N SER A 207 -14.01 -12.24 0.00
CA SER A 207 -14.55 -10.93 0.33
C SER A 207 -14.66 -10.00 -0.88
N LEU A 208 -13.91 -10.27 -1.96
CA LEU A 208 -13.96 -9.47 -3.18
C LEU A 208 -15.34 -9.61 -3.84
N THR A 209 -15.78 -8.55 -4.50
CA THR A 209 -17.00 -8.65 -5.32
C THR A 209 -16.73 -9.47 -6.58
N THR A 210 -17.77 -10.07 -7.13
CA THR A 210 -17.68 -10.82 -8.40
C THR A 210 -17.11 -9.97 -9.55
N GLU A 211 -17.37 -8.66 -9.55
CA GLU A 211 -16.78 -7.72 -10.50
C GLU A 211 -15.28 -7.56 -10.32
N GLN A 212 -14.83 -7.48 -9.05
CA GLN A 212 -13.41 -7.43 -8.71
C GLN A 212 -12.71 -8.74 -9.07
N PHE A 213 -13.36 -9.87 -8.81
CA PHE A 213 -12.83 -11.20 -9.16
C PHE A 213 -12.71 -11.38 -10.68
N ALA A 214 -13.74 -10.98 -11.43
CA ALA A 214 -13.74 -10.99 -12.90
C ALA A 214 -12.66 -10.06 -13.51
N ALA A 215 -12.19 -9.07 -12.77
CA ALA A 215 -11.15 -8.14 -13.22
C ALA A 215 -9.75 -8.75 -13.25
N PHE A 216 -9.48 -9.86 -12.54
CA PHE A 216 -8.16 -10.47 -12.55
C PHE A 216 -7.73 -10.88 -13.97
N THR A 217 -6.45 -10.76 -14.23
CA THR A 217 -5.87 -11.24 -15.50
C THR A 217 -5.82 -12.78 -15.51
N THR A 218 -5.76 -13.37 -16.70
CA THR A 218 -5.56 -14.83 -16.86
C THR A 218 -4.29 -15.33 -16.16
N ALA A 219 -3.23 -14.53 -16.15
CA ALA A 219 -1.98 -14.86 -15.45
C ALA A 219 -2.17 -14.86 -13.92
N GLN A 220 -2.98 -13.95 -13.39
CA GLN A 220 -3.31 -13.88 -11.97
C GLN A 220 -4.14 -15.09 -11.55
N ILE A 221 -5.19 -15.44 -12.31
CA ILE A 221 -6.01 -16.64 -12.05
C ILE A 221 -5.14 -17.90 -12.08
N ALA A 222 -4.28 -18.05 -13.07
CA ALA A 222 -3.35 -19.20 -13.15
C ALA A 222 -2.34 -19.24 -12.00
N SER A 223 -2.11 -18.12 -11.32
CA SER A 223 -1.15 -18.04 -10.21
C SER A 223 -1.73 -18.33 -8.84
N LEU A 224 -3.05 -18.39 -8.68
CA LEU A 224 -3.70 -18.78 -7.42
C LEU A 224 -3.19 -20.15 -6.98
N THR A 225 -3.03 -20.33 -5.67
CA THR A 225 -2.71 -21.65 -5.12
C THR A 225 -3.90 -22.61 -5.30
N THR A 226 -3.63 -23.90 -5.23
CA THR A 226 -4.70 -24.91 -5.27
C THR A 226 -5.69 -24.71 -4.11
N THR A 227 -5.19 -24.36 -2.92
CA THR A 227 -6.05 -24.04 -1.77
C THR A 227 -6.94 -22.82 -2.03
N GLN A 228 -6.39 -21.75 -2.62
CA GLN A 228 -7.19 -20.59 -3.00
C GLN A 228 -8.25 -20.95 -4.05
N ALA A 229 -7.86 -21.71 -5.09
CA ALA A 229 -8.77 -22.12 -6.15
C ALA A 229 -9.91 -23.03 -5.66
N GLN A 230 -9.61 -23.98 -4.76
CA GLN A 230 -10.56 -24.91 -4.18
C GLN A 230 -11.59 -24.26 -3.25
N ASN A 231 -11.24 -23.12 -2.66
CA ASN A 231 -12.10 -22.43 -1.71
C ASN A 231 -12.76 -21.16 -2.31
N LEU A 232 -12.78 -21.03 -3.64
CA LEU A 232 -13.54 -19.98 -4.30
C LEU A 232 -15.04 -20.20 -4.12
N GLU A 233 -15.77 -19.12 -3.93
CA GLU A 233 -17.23 -19.23 -3.94
C GLU A 233 -17.76 -19.53 -5.35
N SER A 234 -18.87 -20.26 -5.44
CA SER A 234 -19.51 -20.58 -6.72
C SER A 234 -19.81 -19.33 -7.57
N ALA A 235 -20.12 -18.19 -6.92
CA ALA A 235 -20.34 -16.92 -7.59
C ALA A 235 -19.08 -16.39 -8.28
N ASP A 236 -17.91 -16.59 -7.67
CA ASP A 236 -16.63 -16.16 -8.23
C ASP A 236 -16.19 -17.06 -9.38
N ILE A 237 -16.41 -18.35 -9.25
CA ILE A 237 -16.20 -19.30 -10.36
C ILE A 237 -17.06 -18.92 -11.56
N GLN A 238 -18.35 -18.62 -11.36
CA GLN A 238 -19.26 -18.17 -12.41
C GLN A 238 -18.86 -16.83 -13.03
N ALA A 239 -18.25 -15.93 -12.24
CA ALA A 239 -17.81 -14.62 -12.70
C ALA A 239 -16.56 -14.68 -13.62
N LEU A 240 -15.81 -15.79 -13.61
CA LEU A 240 -14.66 -15.95 -14.50
C LEU A 240 -15.11 -15.90 -15.97
N SER A 241 -14.37 -15.17 -16.79
CA SER A 241 -14.51 -15.27 -18.24
C SER A 241 -14.05 -16.67 -18.74
N THR A 242 -14.49 -17.06 -19.93
CA THR A 242 -14.02 -18.30 -20.57
C THR A 242 -12.50 -18.34 -20.74
N ALA A 243 -11.85 -17.17 -20.94
CA ALA A 243 -10.40 -17.06 -21.02
C ALA A 243 -9.73 -17.34 -19.66
N GLN A 244 -10.33 -16.87 -18.56
CA GLN A 244 -9.84 -17.13 -17.21
C GLN A 244 -10.06 -18.59 -16.80
N ALA A 245 -11.23 -19.18 -17.08
CA ALA A 245 -11.49 -20.59 -16.85
C ALA A 245 -10.48 -21.48 -17.61
N ARG A 246 -10.19 -21.13 -18.86
CA ARG A 246 -9.15 -21.81 -19.65
C ARG A 246 -7.73 -21.61 -19.10
N ALA A 247 -7.47 -20.55 -18.36
CA ALA A 247 -6.17 -20.24 -17.77
C ALA A 247 -5.92 -20.97 -16.45
N LEU A 248 -6.95 -21.55 -15.82
CA LEU A 248 -6.75 -22.39 -14.63
C LEU A 248 -5.73 -23.49 -14.95
N THR A 249 -4.86 -23.79 -14.00
CA THR A 249 -3.92 -24.92 -14.16
C THR A 249 -4.64 -26.25 -13.97
N THR A 250 -4.03 -27.33 -14.41
CA THR A 250 -4.54 -28.69 -14.19
C THR A 250 -4.62 -29.04 -12.71
N GLU A 251 -3.69 -28.53 -11.91
CA GLU A 251 -3.66 -28.71 -10.45
C GLU A 251 -4.81 -27.97 -9.76
N GLN A 252 -5.13 -26.74 -10.24
CA GLN A 252 -6.27 -25.97 -9.73
C GLN A 252 -7.60 -26.68 -10.06
N VAL A 253 -7.77 -27.15 -11.30
CA VAL A 253 -8.99 -27.89 -11.70
C VAL A 253 -9.08 -29.23 -10.97
N ALA A 254 -7.97 -29.92 -10.74
CA ALA A 254 -7.95 -31.17 -9.95
C ALA A 254 -8.26 -30.95 -8.46
N ALA A 255 -8.16 -29.72 -7.98
CA ALA A 255 -8.50 -29.37 -6.59
C ALA A 255 -9.98 -28.95 -6.44
N PHE A 256 -10.70 -28.73 -7.53
CA PHE A 256 -12.13 -28.42 -7.51
C PHE A 256 -12.93 -29.64 -7.01
N ASP A 257 -13.92 -29.38 -6.18
CA ASP A 257 -14.88 -30.40 -5.76
C ASP A 257 -16.14 -30.42 -6.66
N SER A 258 -17.10 -31.27 -6.34
CA SER A 258 -18.35 -31.40 -7.10
C SER A 258 -19.15 -30.09 -7.15
N ALA A 259 -19.09 -29.24 -6.12
CA ALA A 259 -19.80 -27.95 -6.10
C ALA A 259 -19.10 -26.93 -7.03
N ASP A 260 -17.79 -26.93 -7.07
CA ASP A 260 -17.00 -26.09 -7.97
C ASP A 260 -17.22 -26.46 -9.43
N ILE A 261 -17.21 -27.77 -9.73
CA ILE A 261 -17.49 -28.27 -11.08
C ILE A 261 -18.91 -27.90 -11.52
N ALA A 262 -19.91 -28.04 -10.65
CA ALA A 262 -21.28 -27.65 -10.92
C ALA A 262 -21.47 -26.12 -11.04
N ALA A 263 -20.58 -25.34 -10.48
CA ALA A 263 -20.63 -23.89 -10.57
C ALA A 263 -20.13 -23.33 -11.92
N LEU A 264 -19.35 -24.11 -12.67
CA LEU A 264 -18.90 -23.71 -14.00
C LEU A 264 -20.10 -23.55 -14.94
N THR A 265 -20.18 -22.44 -15.65
CA THR A 265 -21.16 -22.26 -16.73
C THR A 265 -20.78 -23.09 -17.93
N SER A 266 -21.78 -23.46 -18.79
CA SER A 266 -21.55 -24.25 -20.01
C SER A 266 -20.49 -23.61 -20.94
N GLY A 267 -20.42 -22.27 -20.98
CA GLY A 267 -19.42 -21.55 -21.75
C GLY A 267 -18.00 -21.73 -21.17
N GLN A 268 -17.87 -21.68 -19.84
CA GLN A 268 -16.59 -21.91 -19.15
C GLN A 268 -16.15 -23.36 -19.30
N PHE A 269 -17.10 -24.30 -19.10
CA PHE A 269 -16.86 -25.75 -19.27
C PHE A 269 -16.39 -26.09 -20.68
N ALA A 270 -17.06 -25.57 -21.71
CA ALA A 270 -16.64 -25.72 -23.11
C ALA A 270 -15.28 -25.06 -23.43
N ALA A 271 -14.85 -24.09 -22.65
CA ALA A 271 -13.54 -23.44 -22.83
C ALA A 271 -12.37 -24.23 -22.21
N LEU A 272 -12.66 -25.22 -21.32
CA LEU A 272 -11.61 -26.01 -20.69
C LEU A 272 -10.80 -26.78 -21.73
N THR A 273 -9.53 -26.91 -21.49
CA THR A 273 -8.62 -27.72 -22.31
C THR A 273 -8.84 -29.21 -22.04
N THR A 274 -8.39 -30.04 -22.97
CA THR A 274 -8.43 -31.51 -22.79
C THR A 274 -7.63 -31.97 -21.57
N ALA A 275 -6.55 -31.22 -21.19
CA ALA A 275 -5.77 -31.52 -20.01
C ALA A 275 -6.53 -31.19 -18.71
N GLN A 276 -7.24 -30.05 -18.69
CA GLN A 276 -8.10 -29.67 -17.56
C GLN A 276 -9.26 -30.63 -17.37
N LEU A 277 -9.94 -31.03 -18.44
CA LEU A 277 -11.03 -32.02 -18.37
C LEU A 277 -10.55 -33.36 -17.81
N ARG A 278 -9.35 -33.81 -18.19
CA ARG A 278 -8.73 -35.02 -17.63
C ARG A 278 -8.34 -34.89 -16.16
N ALA A 279 -8.13 -33.68 -15.70
CA ALA A 279 -7.72 -33.40 -14.32
C ALA A 279 -8.90 -33.44 -13.34
N ILE A 280 -10.15 -33.32 -13.81
CA ILE A 280 -11.34 -33.42 -12.96
C ILE A 280 -11.37 -34.81 -12.34
N ASP A 281 -11.55 -34.90 -11.02
CA ASP A 281 -11.68 -36.20 -10.36
C ASP A 281 -12.96 -36.95 -10.88
N SER A 282 -12.85 -38.25 -11.05
CA SER A 282 -13.98 -39.06 -11.49
C SER A 282 -15.18 -39.00 -10.53
N ALA A 283 -14.94 -38.76 -9.25
CA ALA A 283 -15.99 -38.57 -8.25
C ALA A 283 -16.85 -37.31 -8.50
N ASP A 284 -16.26 -36.29 -9.12
CA ASP A 284 -16.91 -34.98 -9.38
C ASP A 284 -17.58 -34.91 -10.77
N ILE A 285 -17.31 -35.89 -11.61
CA ILE A 285 -17.89 -35.96 -12.97
C ILE A 285 -19.43 -36.02 -12.96
N ALA A 286 -20.04 -36.64 -11.96
CA ALA A 286 -21.48 -36.70 -11.82
C ALA A 286 -22.16 -35.33 -11.54
N ALA A 287 -21.37 -34.32 -11.14
CA ALA A 287 -21.84 -32.95 -10.93
C ALA A 287 -21.97 -32.15 -12.23
N ILE A 288 -21.40 -32.62 -13.34
CA ILE A 288 -21.49 -31.96 -14.65
C ILE A 288 -22.91 -32.10 -15.18
N ASP A 289 -23.55 -30.98 -15.47
CA ASP A 289 -24.91 -31.03 -16.01
C ASP A 289 -24.95 -31.41 -17.51
N THR A 290 -26.15 -31.74 -18.00
CA THR A 290 -26.34 -32.17 -19.39
C THR A 290 -26.09 -31.03 -20.39
N ALA A 291 -26.29 -29.78 -20.01
CA ALA A 291 -26.02 -28.64 -20.86
C ALA A 291 -24.49 -28.42 -21.03
N ASP A 292 -23.72 -28.63 -19.97
CA ASP A 292 -22.26 -28.59 -19.99
C ASP A 292 -21.66 -29.69 -20.86
N LEU A 293 -22.16 -30.91 -20.69
CA LEU A 293 -21.77 -32.03 -21.53
C LEU A 293 -22.14 -31.79 -23.01
N GLY A 294 -23.32 -31.18 -23.27
CA GLY A 294 -23.77 -30.81 -24.61
C GLY A 294 -22.94 -29.71 -25.28
N ALA A 295 -22.24 -28.88 -24.49
CA ALA A 295 -21.39 -27.83 -24.99
C ALA A 295 -19.98 -28.32 -25.42
N LEU A 296 -19.62 -29.57 -25.11
CA LEU A 296 -18.30 -30.13 -25.41
C LEU A 296 -18.15 -30.51 -26.87
N GLY A 297 -17.01 -30.20 -27.45
CA GLY A 297 -16.61 -30.66 -28.76
C GLY A 297 -16.09 -32.10 -28.77
N SER A 298 -16.06 -32.72 -29.94
CA SER A 298 -15.61 -34.11 -30.12
C SER A 298 -14.20 -34.38 -29.60
N THR A 299 -13.32 -33.41 -29.65
CA THR A 299 -11.94 -33.51 -29.12
C THR A 299 -11.95 -33.59 -27.59
N GLN A 300 -12.82 -32.81 -26.96
CA GLN A 300 -12.97 -32.76 -25.50
C GLN A 300 -13.63 -34.08 -25.01
N TRP A 301 -14.65 -34.59 -25.68
CA TRP A 301 -15.24 -35.89 -25.39
C TRP A 301 -14.20 -37.02 -25.40
N ARG A 302 -13.27 -37.00 -26.35
CA ARG A 302 -12.17 -38.00 -26.43
C ARG A 302 -11.12 -37.81 -25.33
N ALA A 303 -11.18 -36.73 -24.61
CA ALA A 303 -10.22 -36.48 -23.53
C ALA A 303 -10.60 -37.18 -22.23
N PHE A 304 -11.89 -37.48 -22.01
CA PHE A 304 -12.34 -38.18 -20.80
C PHE A 304 -11.67 -39.55 -20.68
N THR A 305 -11.26 -39.87 -19.47
CA THR A 305 -10.74 -41.21 -19.13
C THR A 305 -11.88 -42.20 -19.01
N THR A 306 -11.57 -43.50 -19.05
CA THR A 306 -12.57 -44.57 -18.85
C THR A 306 -13.29 -44.41 -17.51
N ALA A 307 -12.55 -44.10 -16.43
CA ALA A 307 -13.15 -43.90 -15.10
C ALA A 307 -14.10 -42.68 -15.06
N GLN A 308 -13.79 -41.62 -15.78
CA GLN A 308 -14.66 -40.44 -15.89
C GLN A 308 -15.94 -40.77 -16.70
N ILE A 309 -15.81 -41.55 -17.77
CA ILE A 309 -17.00 -42.01 -18.57
C ILE A 309 -17.88 -42.92 -17.74
N ASP A 310 -17.31 -43.85 -16.98
CA ASP A 310 -18.04 -44.73 -16.08
C ASP A 310 -18.78 -44.00 -14.96
N ALA A 311 -18.23 -42.83 -14.52
CA ALA A 311 -18.84 -42.00 -13.49
C ALA A 311 -19.98 -41.10 -14.01
N LEU A 312 -20.13 -40.94 -15.33
CA LEU A 312 -21.27 -40.22 -15.90
C LEU A 312 -22.55 -40.98 -15.61
N THR A 313 -23.44 -40.41 -14.83
CA THR A 313 -24.73 -41.01 -14.52
C THR A 313 -25.71 -40.77 -15.66
N THR A 314 -26.49 -41.77 -16.00
CA THR A 314 -27.67 -41.65 -16.88
C THR A 314 -28.86 -41.21 -16.03
N THR A 315 -28.98 -39.90 -15.76
CA THR A 315 -30.18 -39.31 -15.15
C THR A 315 -31.14 -38.82 -16.21
#